data_e7e76299c0d20fa6ca6b6cdc210780fb
#
_entry.id   e7e76299c0d20fa6ca6b6cdc210780fb
#
_cell.length_a   1.000
_cell.length_b   1.000
_cell.length_c   1.000
_cell.angle_alpha   90.00
_cell.angle_beta   90.00
_cell.angle_gamma   90.00
#
_symmetry.space_group_name_H-M   'P 1'
#
loop_
_entity.id
_entity.type
_entity.pdbx_description
1 polymer ?
#
loop_
_entity_poly.entity_id
_entity_poly.type
_entity_poly.pdbx_seq_one_letter_code
_entity_poly.pdbx_strand_id
1 'polypeptide(L)'
;MKLTDPKTMTEDAAVEEKDILTEVSDYYSQKLAQHGQTAKGVDWNGAESQTLRFQQLCKVIQEPTFSITDLGCGYGALLEYLDSSYDDVSYLGVDISETMIESANARFSTREKTEFLVSSRPYQVADYCVASGIFNVKLERSEEEWASYLLSTLDVLDKSSEKGFAFNCLTSYSDEPLKRQNLYYADPCWLFDVCKRKYSRNVTLLHDYNLYEFTILVRKAI
;
A
#
# COMPACT_ATOMS: atom_id res chain seq x y z
N MET A 1 -20.68 15.41 -14.14
CA MET A 1 -19.30 15.87 -14.29
C MET A 1 -18.66 14.98 -15.35
N LYS A 2 -18.19 15.54 -16.47
CA LYS A 2 -17.65 14.77 -17.60
C LYS A 2 -16.27 14.23 -17.22
N LEU A 3 -16.08 12.91 -17.28
CA LEU A 3 -14.79 12.25 -17.17
C LEU A 3 -13.89 12.69 -18.32
N THR A 4 -12.78 13.31 -18.01
CA THR A 4 -11.71 13.59 -18.96
C THR A 4 -10.91 12.32 -19.20
N ASP A 5 -10.58 12.07 -20.48
CA ASP A 5 -9.81 10.93 -21.00
C ASP A 5 -8.44 10.77 -20.31
N PRO A 6 -7.97 9.55 -20.02
CA PRO A 6 -6.66 9.30 -19.41
C PRO A 6 -5.54 9.47 -20.48
N LYS A 7 -5.14 10.68 -20.76
CA LYS A 7 -3.95 10.97 -21.56
C LYS A 7 -2.83 11.46 -20.66
N THR A 8 -1.70 10.73 -20.70
CA THR A 8 -0.33 11.17 -20.35
C THR A 8 -0.26 12.14 -19.16
N MET A 9 0.33 11.67 -18.06
CA MET A 9 0.75 12.56 -16.97
C MET A 9 1.47 13.77 -17.58
N THR A 10 1.02 14.96 -17.27
CA THR A 10 1.71 16.19 -17.64
C THR A 10 3.02 16.28 -16.86
N GLU A 11 4.03 17.01 -17.37
CA GLU A 11 5.28 17.23 -16.65
C GLU A 11 5.05 17.78 -15.24
N ASP A 12 4.06 18.64 -15.04
CA ASP A 12 3.67 19.19 -13.75
C ASP A 12 3.16 18.12 -12.79
N ALA A 13 2.34 17.16 -13.24
CA ALA A 13 1.85 16.06 -12.41
C ALA A 13 2.97 15.09 -12.00
N ALA A 14 3.97 14.89 -12.85
CA ALA A 14 5.14 14.07 -12.53
C ALA A 14 6.07 14.75 -11.51
N VAL A 15 6.17 16.08 -11.53
CA VAL A 15 6.92 16.87 -10.53
C VAL A 15 6.20 16.81 -9.19
N GLU A 16 4.88 17.02 -9.15
CA GLU A 16 4.07 16.92 -7.92
C GLU A 16 4.16 15.52 -7.27
N GLU A 17 4.06 14.44 -8.06
CA GLU A 17 4.20 13.07 -7.53
C GLU A 17 5.59 12.87 -6.91
N LYS A 18 6.65 13.38 -7.53
CA LYS A 18 8.02 13.28 -7.01
C LYS A 18 8.19 14.01 -5.68
N ASP A 19 7.59 15.19 -5.55
CA ASP A 19 7.66 15.98 -4.32
C ASP A 19 6.91 15.28 -3.16
N ILE A 20 5.72 14.72 -3.43
CA ILE A 20 4.94 13.92 -2.47
C ILE A 20 5.79 12.74 -1.97
N LEU A 21 6.39 11.99 -2.89
CA LEU A 21 7.18 10.80 -2.55
C LEU A 21 8.42 11.14 -1.71
N THR A 22 9.07 12.28 -1.99
CA THR A 22 10.22 12.76 -1.21
C THR A 22 9.82 13.08 0.23
N GLU A 23 8.74 13.85 0.42
CA GLU A 23 8.23 14.21 1.74
C GLU A 23 7.81 12.98 2.57
N VAL A 24 7.14 12.01 1.93
CA VAL A 24 6.72 10.76 2.57
C VAL A 24 7.92 9.88 2.93
N SER A 25 8.95 9.81 2.05
CA SER A 25 10.20 9.08 2.32
C SER A 25 10.91 9.64 3.55
N ASP A 26 11.04 10.97 3.63
CA ASP A 26 11.69 11.64 4.77
C ASP A 26 10.92 11.38 6.07
N TYR A 27 9.60 11.46 6.02
CA TYR A 27 8.74 11.19 7.18
C TYR A 27 8.96 9.78 7.74
N TYR A 28 8.88 8.74 6.90
CA TYR A 28 9.03 7.36 7.36
C TYR A 28 10.47 7.00 7.72
N SER A 29 11.47 7.58 7.05
CA SER A 29 12.87 7.43 7.43
C SER A 29 13.14 7.96 8.84
N GLN A 30 12.54 9.11 9.21
CA GLN A 30 12.63 9.66 10.57
C GLN A 30 11.90 8.74 11.58
N LYS A 31 10.74 8.19 11.24
CA LYS A 31 10.02 7.24 12.10
C LYS A 31 10.84 5.98 12.36
N LEU A 32 11.46 5.41 11.34
CA LEU A 32 12.34 4.25 11.49
C LEU A 32 13.55 4.58 12.39
N ALA A 33 14.18 5.72 12.22
CA ALA A 33 15.30 6.15 13.04
C ALA A 33 14.92 6.32 14.53
N GLN A 34 13.68 6.77 14.82
CA GLN A 34 13.19 6.99 16.17
C GLN A 34 12.71 5.72 16.87
N HIS A 35 12.09 4.81 16.15
CA HIS A 35 11.36 3.67 16.71
C HIS A 35 11.89 2.29 16.27
N GLY A 36 12.89 2.26 15.37
CA GLY A 36 13.46 1.04 14.82
C GLY A 36 12.46 0.19 14.02
N GLN A 37 12.82 -1.08 13.77
CA GLN A 37 12.00 -2.06 13.04
C GLN A 37 10.81 -2.54 13.89
N THR A 38 9.88 -1.67 14.15
CA THR A 38 8.67 -1.92 14.95
C THR A 38 7.44 -1.34 14.25
N ALA A 39 6.25 -1.74 14.70
CA ALA A 39 5.01 -1.16 14.20
C ALA A 39 4.99 0.38 14.32
N LYS A 40 5.59 0.96 15.37
CA LYS A 40 5.74 2.42 15.52
C LYS A 40 6.70 3.04 14.51
N GLY A 41 7.69 2.29 14.03
CA GLY A 41 8.63 2.73 12.99
C GLY A 41 7.97 2.94 11.62
N VAL A 42 6.78 2.38 11.42
CA VAL A 42 5.90 2.60 10.27
C VAL A 42 4.56 3.25 10.66
N ASP A 43 4.57 3.98 11.79
CA ASP A 43 3.45 4.78 12.33
C ASP A 43 2.18 3.98 12.68
N TRP A 44 2.32 2.71 13.06
CA TRP A 44 1.22 1.87 13.53
C TRP A 44 1.11 1.84 15.06
N ASN A 45 -0.12 1.70 15.57
CA ASN A 45 -0.39 1.69 17.01
C ASN A 45 0.12 0.43 17.75
N GLY A 46 0.46 -0.65 17.03
CA GLY A 46 0.98 -1.88 17.63
C GLY A 46 1.05 -3.05 16.64
N ALA A 47 1.75 -4.10 17.04
CA ALA A 47 1.97 -5.30 16.21
C ALA A 47 0.66 -6.04 15.89
N GLU A 48 -0.27 -6.15 16.84
CA GLU A 48 -1.57 -6.81 16.61
C GLU A 48 -2.37 -6.13 15.51
N SER A 49 -2.45 -4.79 15.54
CA SER A 49 -3.15 -4.02 14.52
C SER A 49 -2.47 -4.10 13.16
N GLN A 50 -1.14 -4.19 13.11
CA GLN A 50 -0.38 -4.41 11.89
C GLN A 50 -0.67 -5.80 11.31
N THR A 51 -0.61 -6.84 12.12
CA THR A 51 -0.95 -8.22 11.71
C THR A 51 -2.37 -8.32 11.18
N LEU A 52 -3.33 -7.67 11.83
CA LEU A 52 -4.73 -7.68 11.39
C LEU A 52 -4.88 -7.05 9.98
N ARG A 53 -4.14 -5.99 9.66
CA ARG A 53 -4.12 -5.40 8.31
C ARG A 53 -3.60 -6.38 7.27
N PHE A 54 -2.49 -7.06 7.58
CA PHE A 54 -1.92 -8.09 6.70
C PHE A 54 -2.89 -9.23 6.45
N GLN A 55 -3.61 -9.69 7.50
CA GLN A 55 -4.67 -10.69 7.37
C GLN A 55 -5.78 -10.24 6.41
N GLN A 56 -6.18 -8.96 6.46
CA GLN A 56 -7.22 -8.47 5.55
C GLN A 56 -6.70 -8.35 4.11
N LEU A 57 -5.50 -7.78 3.91
CA LEU A 57 -4.88 -7.63 2.60
C LEU A 57 -4.65 -8.99 1.91
N CYS A 58 -4.12 -9.96 2.64
CA CYS A 58 -3.81 -11.30 2.13
C CYS A 58 -5.06 -12.12 1.74
N LYS A 59 -6.27 -11.69 2.12
CA LYS A 59 -7.50 -12.30 1.59
C LYS A 59 -7.67 -12.15 0.07
N VAL A 60 -6.88 -11.31 -0.59
CA VAL A 60 -6.84 -11.24 -2.06
C VAL A 60 -6.27 -12.52 -2.66
N ILE A 61 -5.35 -13.18 -1.97
CA ILE A 61 -4.62 -14.38 -2.38
C ILE A 61 -5.56 -15.59 -2.38
N GLN A 62 -5.51 -16.39 -3.43
CA GLN A 62 -6.39 -17.55 -3.61
C GLN A 62 -5.62 -18.87 -3.78
N GLU A 63 -4.29 -18.81 -3.98
CA GLU A 63 -3.43 -19.97 -4.18
C GLU A 63 -2.41 -20.11 -3.04
N PRO A 64 -1.92 -21.33 -2.79
CA PRO A 64 -0.90 -21.60 -1.76
C PRO A 64 0.52 -21.18 -2.19
N THR A 65 0.77 -21.10 -3.50
CA THR A 65 2.06 -20.69 -4.11
C THR A 65 1.80 -19.53 -5.05
N PHE A 66 2.52 -18.44 -4.85
CA PHE A 66 2.32 -17.20 -5.61
C PHE A 66 3.54 -16.28 -5.56
N SER A 67 3.55 -15.34 -6.48
CA SER A 67 4.40 -14.15 -6.43
C SER A 67 3.63 -12.94 -5.93
N ILE A 68 4.27 -12.10 -5.11
CA ILE A 68 3.65 -10.90 -4.55
C ILE A 68 4.60 -9.72 -4.57
N THR A 69 4.08 -8.57 -4.95
CA THR A 69 4.74 -7.28 -4.77
C THR A 69 4.10 -6.53 -3.60
N ASP A 70 4.91 -6.08 -2.66
CA ASP A 70 4.54 -5.22 -1.53
C ASP A 70 5.01 -3.79 -1.82
N LEU A 71 4.09 -2.92 -2.21
CA LEU A 71 4.37 -1.52 -2.51
C LEU A 71 4.28 -0.68 -1.24
N GLY A 72 5.38 -0.04 -0.87
CA GLY A 72 5.56 0.57 0.45
C GLY A 72 5.87 -0.48 1.51
N CYS A 73 6.81 -1.40 1.20
CA CYS A 73 7.10 -2.56 2.05
C CYS A 73 7.76 -2.21 3.40
N GLY A 74 8.27 -0.98 3.56
CA GLY A 74 9.04 -0.60 4.74
C GLY A 74 10.20 -1.54 5.00
N TYR A 75 10.37 -1.95 6.25
CA TYR A 75 11.40 -2.92 6.67
C TYR A 75 10.99 -4.40 6.45
N GLY A 76 9.97 -4.68 5.63
CA GLY A 76 9.55 -6.02 5.24
C GLY A 76 8.66 -6.75 6.26
N ALA A 77 7.85 -6.03 7.04
CA ALA A 77 7.00 -6.66 8.05
C ALA A 77 5.93 -7.61 7.47
N LEU A 78 5.39 -7.31 6.29
CA LEU A 78 4.46 -8.20 5.60
C LEU A 78 5.12 -9.53 5.22
N LEU A 79 6.40 -9.52 4.81
CA LEU A 79 7.11 -10.74 4.46
C LEU A 79 7.22 -11.70 5.64
N GLU A 80 7.47 -11.21 6.86
CA GLU A 80 7.47 -12.04 8.06
C GLU A 80 6.09 -12.69 8.31
N TYR A 81 5.01 -11.95 8.09
CA TYR A 81 3.66 -12.49 8.16
C TYR A 81 3.41 -13.57 7.09
N LEU A 82 3.84 -13.34 5.85
CA LEU A 82 3.70 -14.31 4.76
C LEU A 82 4.46 -15.60 5.04
N ASP A 83 5.69 -15.51 5.56
CA ASP A 83 6.50 -16.68 5.94
C ASP A 83 5.86 -17.53 7.05
N SER A 84 5.04 -16.92 7.90
CA SER A 84 4.29 -17.65 8.92
C SER A 84 3.00 -18.30 8.41
N SER A 85 2.53 -17.91 7.23
CA SER A 85 1.19 -18.23 6.73
C SER A 85 1.19 -19.03 5.42
N TYR A 86 2.30 -19.04 4.67
CA TYR A 86 2.40 -19.65 3.35
C TYR A 86 3.78 -20.33 3.18
N ASP A 87 3.82 -21.46 2.47
CA ASP A 87 5.04 -22.28 2.31
C ASP A 87 5.96 -21.81 1.17
N ASP A 88 5.40 -21.28 0.08
CA ASP A 88 6.16 -20.90 -1.12
C ASP A 88 5.69 -19.55 -1.70
N VAL A 89 6.45 -18.51 -1.35
CA VAL A 89 6.18 -17.12 -1.76
C VAL A 89 7.41 -16.53 -2.42
N SER A 90 7.26 -16.07 -3.66
CA SER A 90 8.22 -15.17 -4.30
C SER A 90 7.84 -13.72 -3.99
N TYR A 91 8.72 -12.97 -3.35
CA TYR A 91 8.41 -11.65 -2.81
C TYR A 91 9.29 -10.55 -3.42
N LEU A 92 8.66 -9.47 -3.85
CA LEU A 92 9.30 -8.21 -4.20
C LEU A 92 8.78 -7.10 -3.27
N GLY A 93 9.65 -6.60 -2.39
CA GLY A 93 9.38 -5.39 -1.60
C GLY A 93 9.85 -4.14 -2.34
N VAL A 94 8.98 -3.16 -2.47
CA VAL A 94 9.28 -1.88 -3.11
C VAL A 94 9.00 -0.75 -2.12
N ASP A 95 9.98 0.10 -1.87
CA ASP A 95 9.82 1.29 -1.02
C ASP A 95 10.63 2.45 -1.57
N ILE A 96 10.20 3.67 -1.31
CA ILE A 96 10.90 4.91 -1.72
C ILE A 96 12.02 5.29 -0.75
N SER A 97 12.02 4.75 0.48
CA SER A 97 13.01 5.02 1.51
C SER A 97 14.18 4.03 1.40
N GLU A 98 15.36 4.53 1.08
CA GLU A 98 16.59 3.75 1.04
C GLU A 98 16.88 3.09 2.41
N THR A 99 16.66 3.80 3.51
CA THR A 99 16.87 3.28 4.87
C THR A 99 15.91 2.14 5.22
N MET A 100 14.68 2.18 4.72
CA MET A 100 13.73 1.06 4.85
C MET A 100 14.23 -0.17 4.08
N ILE A 101 14.65 0.00 2.84
CA ILE A 101 15.15 -1.09 1.99
C ILE A 101 16.44 -1.69 2.55
N GLU A 102 17.39 -0.87 3.04
CA GLU A 102 18.58 -1.37 3.74
C GLU A 102 18.21 -2.22 4.96
N SER A 103 17.25 -1.74 5.75
CA SER A 103 16.73 -2.46 6.92
C SER A 103 16.07 -3.79 6.55
N ALA A 104 15.27 -3.83 5.48
CA ALA A 104 14.64 -5.03 4.95
C ALA A 104 15.68 -6.03 4.41
N ASN A 105 16.65 -5.57 3.63
CA ASN A 105 17.75 -6.41 3.10
C ASN A 105 18.57 -7.04 4.23
N ALA A 106 18.90 -6.28 5.28
CA ALA A 106 19.62 -6.82 6.43
C ALA A 106 18.80 -7.90 7.15
N ARG A 107 17.50 -7.70 7.29
CA ARG A 107 16.58 -8.61 7.99
C ARG A 107 16.36 -9.93 7.26
N PHE A 108 16.27 -9.88 5.93
CA PHE A 108 15.94 -11.05 5.08
C PHE A 108 17.08 -11.48 4.18
N SER A 109 18.34 -11.20 4.55
CA SER A 109 19.54 -11.43 3.75
C SER A 109 19.76 -12.89 3.30
N THR A 110 19.16 -13.86 3.99
CA THR A 110 19.28 -15.30 3.70
C THR A 110 18.03 -15.92 3.11
N ARG A 111 16.94 -15.13 2.96
CA ARG A 111 15.68 -15.65 2.44
C ARG A 111 15.71 -15.73 0.92
N GLU A 112 15.56 -16.92 0.37
CA GLU A 112 15.46 -17.14 -1.07
C GLU A 112 14.19 -16.53 -1.66
N LYS A 113 14.15 -16.33 -2.97
CA LYS A 113 13.01 -15.77 -3.73
C LYS A 113 12.52 -14.43 -3.16
N THR A 114 13.47 -13.60 -2.68
CA THR A 114 13.17 -12.29 -2.09
C THR A 114 14.05 -11.23 -2.69
N GLU A 115 13.43 -10.10 -3.03
CA GLU A 115 14.13 -8.93 -3.53
C GLU A 115 13.52 -7.67 -2.89
N PHE A 116 14.36 -6.68 -2.62
CA PHE A 116 13.94 -5.35 -2.14
C PHE A 116 14.51 -4.27 -3.05
N LEU A 117 13.66 -3.33 -3.46
CA LEU A 117 13.97 -2.30 -4.45
C LEU A 117 13.64 -0.91 -3.94
N VAL A 118 14.59 0.03 -4.02
CA VAL A 118 14.33 1.46 -3.82
C VAL A 118 13.67 2.01 -5.08
N SER A 119 12.36 2.18 -5.05
CA SER A 119 11.58 2.68 -6.19
C SER A 119 10.17 3.11 -5.76
N SER A 120 9.51 3.92 -6.55
CA SER A 120 8.07 4.20 -6.42
C SER A 120 7.19 3.21 -7.19
N ARG A 121 7.79 2.32 -7.99
CA ARG A 121 7.06 1.38 -8.87
C ARG A 121 7.82 0.07 -9.00
N PRO A 122 7.12 -1.07 -9.02
CA PRO A 122 7.75 -2.35 -9.33
C PRO A 122 8.17 -2.40 -10.81
N TYR A 123 9.22 -3.16 -11.08
CA TYR A 123 9.74 -3.36 -12.44
C TYR A 123 9.15 -4.59 -13.16
N GLN A 124 8.42 -5.42 -12.42
CA GLN A 124 7.85 -6.67 -12.92
C GLN A 124 6.39 -6.82 -12.46
N VAL A 125 5.66 -7.70 -13.14
CA VAL A 125 4.31 -8.11 -12.77
C VAL A 125 4.39 -9.35 -11.87
N ALA A 126 3.65 -9.33 -10.75
CA ALA A 126 3.47 -10.46 -9.86
C ALA A 126 2.05 -11.03 -9.96
N ASP A 127 1.79 -12.18 -9.37
CA ASP A 127 0.42 -12.69 -9.23
C ASP A 127 -0.46 -11.69 -8.48
N TYR A 128 0.06 -11.17 -7.36
CA TYR A 128 -0.62 -10.20 -6.52
C TYR A 128 0.24 -8.97 -6.25
N CYS A 129 -0.42 -7.83 -6.04
CA CYS A 129 0.23 -6.62 -5.54
C CYS A 129 -0.54 -6.09 -4.33
N VAL A 130 0.17 -5.71 -3.28
CA VAL A 130 -0.47 -5.16 -2.07
C VAL A 130 0.18 -3.84 -1.67
N ALA A 131 -0.59 -3.01 -0.98
CA ALA A 131 -0.11 -1.77 -0.40
C ALA A 131 -0.72 -1.56 0.98
N SER A 132 0.12 -1.52 2.01
CA SER A 132 -0.32 -1.38 3.40
C SER A 132 0.06 -0.02 3.97
N GLY A 133 -0.94 0.83 4.18
CA GLY A 133 -0.78 2.09 4.91
C GLY A 133 -0.16 3.26 4.15
N ILE A 134 0.22 3.09 2.89
CA ILE A 134 0.89 4.13 2.10
C ILE A 134 -0.01 5.33 1.76
N PHE A 135 -1.33 5.17 1.93
CA PHE A 135 -2.31 6.21 1.61
C PHE A 135 -2.75 7.06 2.80
N ASN A 136 -2.21 6.79 3.99
CA ASN A 136 -2.72 7.38 5.23
C ASN A 136 -2.11 8.75 5.56
N VAL A 137 -0.83 8.98 5.27
CA VAL A 137 -0.08 10.18 5.67
C VAL A 137 0.05 11.15 4.51
N LYS A 138 -0.87 12.13 4.44
CA LYS A 138 -0.89 13.15 3.37
C LYS A 138 -0.04 14.39 3.68
N LEU A 139 0.44 14.51 4.91
CA LEU A 139 1.17 15.69 5.39
C LEU A 139 0.37 16.98 5.15
N GLU A 140 0.97 18.00 4.53
CA GLU A 140 0.35 19.29 4.23
C GLU A 140 -0.38 19.32 2.86
N ARG A 141 -0.45 18.17 2.15
CA ARG A 141 -1.08 18.10 0.83
C ARG A 141 -2.59 18.26 0.92
N SER A 142 -3.20 18.87 -0.10
CA SER A 142 -4.65 18.97 -0.21
C SER A 142 -5.31 17.59 -0.40
N GLU A 143 -6.61 17.52 -0.13
CA GLU A 143 -7.40 16.30 -0.35
C GLU A 143 -7.42 15.90 -1.83
N GLU A 144 -7.45 16.88 -2.74
CA GLU A 144 -7.48 16.66 -4.19
C GLU A 144 -6.14 16.12 -4.71
N GLU A 145 -5.01 16.72 -4.29
CA GLU A 145 -3.67 16.25 -4.66
C GLU A 145 -3.46 14.81 -4.17
N TRP A 146 -3.82 14.55 -2.90
CA TRP A 146 -3.66 13.21 -2.33
C TRP A 146 -4.57 12.16 -2.97
N ALA A 147 -5.82 12.51 -3.28
CA ALA A 147 -6.73 11.64 -4.01
C ALA A 147 -6.19 11.32 -5.42
N SER A 148 -5.59 12.28 -6.11
CA SER A 148 -4.95 12.07 -7.41
C SER A 148 -3.75 11.12 -7.31
N TYR A 149 -2.87 11.30 -6.31
CA TYR A 149 -1.78 10.40 -6.01
C TYR A 149 -2.27 8.98 -5.69
N LEU A 150 -3.30 8.84 -4.85
CA LEU A 150 -3.91 7.55 -4.54
C LEU A 150 -4.41 6.84 -5.81
N LEU A 151 -5.16 7.53 -6.65
CA LEU A 151 -5.69 6.95 -7.89
C LEU A 151 -4.59 6.53 -8.88
N SER A 152 -3.52 7.33 -9.01
CA SER A 152 -2.36 6.97 -9.84
C SER A 152 -1.64 5.74 -9.30
N THR A 153 -1.52 5.61 -7.99
CA THR A 153 -0.92 4.45 -7.33
C THR A 153 -1.77 3.20 -7.48
N LEU A 154 -3.10 3.31 -7.44
CA LEU A 154 -3.99 2.18 -7.75
C LEU A 154 -3.78 1.68 -9.20
N ASP A 155 -3.49 2.57 -10.15
CA ASP A 155 -3.14 2.17 -11.52
C ASP A 155 -1.81 1.41 -11.58
N VAL A 156 -0.86 1.74 -10.71
CA VAL A 156 0.39 0.97 -10.57
C VAL A 156 0.10 -0.41 -10.01
N LEU A 157 -0.68 -0.53 -8.93
CA LEU A 157 -1.07 -1.82 -8.34
C LEU A 157 -1.78 -2.72 -9.36
N ASP A 158 -2.71 -2.14 -10.13
CA ASP A 158 -3.41 -2.87 -11.19
C ASP A 158 -2.45 -3.37 -12.27
N LYS A 159 -1.60 -2.50 -12.83
CA LYS A 159 -0.68 -2.87 -13.91
C LYS A 159 0.40 -3.85 -13.47
N SER A 160 0.73 -3.88 -12.19
CA SER A 160 1.79 -4.73 -11.63
C SER A 160 1.28 -6.05 -11.02
N SER A 161 -0.02 -6.35 -11.14
CA SER A 161 -0.61 -7.60 -10.67
C SER A 161 -1.34 -8.34 -11.79
N GLU A 162 -1.18 -9.67 -11.86
CA GLU A 162 -1.87 -10.51 -12.85
C GLU A 162 -3.24 -10.95 -12.33
N LYS A 163 -3.33 -11.42 -11.09
CA LYS A 163 -4.54 -12.01 -10.49
C LYS A 163 -5.32 -11.03 -9.61
N GLY A 164 -4.65 -10.01 -9.08
CA GLY A 164 -5.34 -9.01 -8.27
C GLY A 164 -4.44 -8.18 -7.38
N PHE A 165 -5.04 -7.18 -6.76
CA PHE A 165 -4.34 -6.32 -5.81
C PHE A 165 -5.21 -5.99 -4.60
N ALA A 166 -4.57 -5.56 -3.51
CA ALA A 166 -5.26 -5.12 -2.30
C ALA A 166 -4.58 -3.91 -1.68
N PHE A 167 -5.36 -3.07 -1.03
CA PHE A 167 -4.85 -1.92 -0.29
C PHE A 167 -5.77 -1.56 0.87
N ASN A 168 -5.26 -0.83 1.85
CA ASN A 168 -6.05 -0.26 2.95
C ASN A 168 -5.89 1.25 3.03
N CYS A 169 -6.90 1.90 3.60
CA CYS A 169 -6.93 3.33 3.89
C CYS A 169 -7.59 3.59 5.24
N LEU A 170 -7.24 4.70 5.88
CA LEU A 170 -8.06 5.26 6.96
C LEU A 170 -9.45 5.62 6.43
N THR A 171 -10.47 5.35 7.23
CA THR A 171 -11.86 5.54 6.82
C THR A 171 -12.39 6.93 7.17
N SER A 172 -13.18 7.52 6.28
CA SER A 172 -13.93 8.75 6.55
C SER A 172 -14.93 8.61 7.72
N TYR A 173 -15.28 7.38 8.11
CA TYR A 173 -16.10 7.05 9.28
C TYR A 173 -15.32 7.07 10.61
N SER A 174 -14.04 7.48 10.62
CA SER A 174 -13.29 7.69 11.85
C SER A 174 -13.93 8.78 12.72
N ASP A 175 -13.87 8.61 14.04
CA ASP A 175 -14.42 9.57 15.01
C ASP A 175 -13.76 10.95 14.83
N GLU A 176 -14.54 11.97 14.63
CA GLU A 176 -14.07 13.35 14.34
C GLU A 176 -13.01 13.86 15.34
N PRO A 177 -13.14 13.64 16.67
CA PRO A 177 -12.13 14.10 17.63
C PRO A 177 -10.78 13.39 17.50
N LEU A 178 -10.72 12.25 16.81
CA LEU A 178 -9.51 11.45 16.60
C LEU A 178 -8.83 11.71 15.26
N LYS A 179 -9.50 12.42 14.35
CA LYS A 179 -8.95 12.78 13.05
C LYS A 179 -7.81 13.79 13.19
N ARG A 180 -6.75 13.61 12.38
CA ARG A 180 -5.58 14.48 12.35
C ARG A 180 -5.47 15.11 10.96
N GLN A 181 -5.07 16.38 10.89
CA GLN A 181 -4.99 17.15 9.64
C GLN A 181 -3.96 16.60 8.64
N ASN A 182 -2.88 16.00 9.14
CA ASN A 182 -1.83 15.39 8.32
C ASN A 182 -2.17 13.99 7.80
N LEU A 183 -3.38 13.47 8.08
CA LEU A 183 -3.83 12.17 7.62
C LEU A 183 -4.97 12.31 6.60
N TYR A 184 -5.01 11.36 5.66
CA TYR A 184 -6.07 11.24 4.67
C TYR A 184 -7.11 10.20 5.10
N TYR A 185 -8.37 10.59 5.10
CA TYR A 185 -9.50 9.73 5.47
C TYR A 185 -10.38 9.49 4.26
N ALA A 186 -10.13 8.40 3.56
CA ALA A 186 -10.83 8.06 2.32
C ALA A 186 -12.29 7.66 2.55
N ASP A 187 -13.15 7.99 1.60
CA ASP A 187 -14.51 7.43 1.52
C ASP A 187 -14.44 6.00 0.95
N PRO A 188 -14.78 4.98 1.75
CA PRO A 188 -14.72 3.59 1.31
C PRO A 188 -15.70 3.29 0.17
N CYS A 189 -16.85 3.94 0.13
CA CYS A 189 -17.86 3.72 -0.91
C CYS A 189 -17.39 4.30 -2.25
N TRP A 190 -16.77 5.48 -2.23
CA TRP A 190 -16.18 6.08 -3.42
C TRP A 190 -15.05 5.22 -4.00
N LEU A 191 -14.08 4.79 -3.18
CA LEU A 191 -12.99 3.94 -3.64
C LEU A 191 -13.48 2.56 -4.12
N PHE A 192 -14.48 1.99 -3.46
CA PHE A 192 -15.10 0.76 -3.93
C PHE A 192 -15.73 0.94 -5.32
N ASP A 193 -16.50 2.01 -5.56
CA ASP A 193 -17.10 2.30 -6.87
C ASP A 193 -16.03 2.53 -7.95
N VAL A 194 -14.97 3.27 -7.64
CA VAL A 194 -13.82 3.44 -8.53
C VAL A 194 -13.22 2.09 -8.92
N CYS A 195 -12.93 1.22 -7.95
CA CYS A 195 -12.35 -0.08 -8.20
C CYS A 195 -13.27 -0.98 -9.04
N LYS A 196 -14.57 -0.97 -8.75
CA LYS A 196 -15.60 -1.73 -9.50
C LYS A 196 -15.68 -1.28 -10.96
N ARG A 197 -15.58 0.00 -11.23
CA ARG A 197 -15.75 0.55 -12.58
C ARG A 197 -14.48 0.48 -13.40
N LYS A 198 -13.32 0.68 -12.76
CA LYS A 198 -12.05 0.85 -13.47
C LYS A 198 -11.25 -0.45 -13.60
N TYR A 199 -11.23 -1.28 -12.57
CA TYR A 199 -10.30 -2.41 -12.51
C TYR A 199 -10.98 -3.78 -12.64
N SER A 200 -12.02 -4.07 -11.86
CA SER A 200 -12.64 -5.40 -11.91
C SER A 200 -14.08 -5.41 -11.42
N ARG A 201 -14.85 -6.40 -11.89
CA ARG A 201 -16.17 -6.74 -11.32
C ARG A 201 -16.04 -7.40 -9.94
N ASN A 202 -14.91 -8.03 -9.64
CA ASN A 202 -14.69 -8.83 -8.43
C ASN A 202 -13.97 -8.00 -7.38
N VAL A 203 -14.68 -7.06 -6.78
CA VAL A 203 -14.18 -6.17 -5.72
C VAL A 203 -14.88 -6.46 -4.41
N THR A 204 -14.11 -6.53 -3.33
CA THR A 204 -14.60 -6.68 -1.95
C THR A 204 -14.15 -5.49 -1.13
N LEU A 205 -15.07 -4.90 -0.37
CA LEU A 205 -14.79 -3.92 0.68
C LEU A 205 -14.91 -4.62 2.04
N LEU A 206 -13.82 -4.62 2.81
CA LEU A 206 -13.76 -5.13 4.17
C LEU A 206 -13.65 -3.95 5.13
N HIS A 207 -14.60 -3.82 6.03
CA HIS A 207 -14.66 -2.71 7.00
C HIS A 207 -15.27 -3.18 8.34
N ASP A 208 -14.98 -4.44 8.73
CA ASP A 208 -15.59 -5.13 9.86
C ASP A 208 -14.54 -5.73 10.83
N TYR A 209 -13.33 -5.12 10.90
CA TYR A 209 -12.21 -5.65 11.67
C TYR A 209 -11.69 -4.71 12.77
N ASN A 210 -12.57 -3.85 13.31
CA ASN A 210 -12.35 -2.99 14.49
C ASN A 210 -11.14 -2.03 14.40
N LEU A 211 -10.76 -1.60 13.21
CA LEU A 211 -9.82 -0.50 13.00
C LEU A 211 -10.55 0.66 12.32
N TYR A 212 -10.04 1.88 12.50
CA TYR A 212 -10.48 3.05 11.74
C TYR A 212 -9.94 3.03 10.31
N GLU A 213 -9.99 1.84 9.69
CA GLU A 213 -9.50 1.55 8.35
C GLU A 213 -10.44 0.58 7.65
N PHE A 214 -10.38 0.62 6.33
CA PHE A 214 -10.99 -0.40 5.48
C PHE A 214 -9.95 -0.98 4.52
N THR A 215 -10.24 -2.15 3.99
CA THR A 215 -9.42 -2.82 2.98
C THR A 215 -10.25 -3.08 1.74
N ILE A 216 -9.70 -2.79 0.57
CA ILE A 216 -10.29 -3.16 -0.72
C ILE A 216 -9.45 -4.25 -1.37
N LEU A 217 -10.13 -5.32 -1.79
CA LEU A 217 -9.58 -6.43 -2.56
C LEU A 217 -10.12 -6.35 -3.98
N VAL A 218 -9.23 -6.30 -4.95
CA VAL A 218 -9.59 -6.33 -6.38
C VAL A 218 -9.02 -7.61 -6.97
N ARG A 219 -9.89 -8.54 -7.38
CA ARG A 219 -9.49 -9.77 -8.06
C ARG A 219 -9.77 -9.64 -9.54
N LYS A 220 -8.80 -9.93 -10.36
CA LYS A 220 -8.94 -9.91 -11.82
C LYS A 220 -9.63 -11.20 -12.28
N ALA A 221 -10.44 -11.11 -13.32
CA ALA A 221 -10.95 -12.28 -13.98
C ALA A 221 -9.81 -12.91 -14.80
N ILE A 222 -9.52 -14.15 -14.51
CA ILE A 222 -8.62 -15.00 -15.30
C ILE A 222 -9.38 -15.55 -16.50
#